data_394938ad750903b27df518928e6d15c1
#
_entry.id   394938ad750903b27df518928e6d15c1
#
_cell.length_a   1.000
_cell.length_b   1.000
_cell.length_c   1.000
_cell.angle_alpha   90.00
_cell.angle_beta   90.00
_cell.angle_gamma   90.00
#
_symmetry.space_group_name_H-M   'P 1'
#
loop_
_entity.id
_entity.type
_entity.pdbx_description
1 polymer ?
#
loop_
_entity_poly.entity_id
_entity_poly.type
_entity_poly.pdbx_seq_one_letter_code
_entity_poly.pdbx_strand_id
1 'polypeptide(L)'
;MKLSAVFLMVFSMMALTSGFQYHICSYRPFYFPHVKLCPPGWTKIRGRCFLYVARARTWADAEKKCLSMGANLASVRNAYEYRWVQALIRARSRRSGETWLGGSDAQQERTWLWSDGTPMRYTNWCPGEPNNAGNSQNCLQMNYSGRKCWDDLWCNHKLPYVCAKKL
;
A
#
# COMPACT_ATOMS: atom_id res chain seq x y z
N MET A 1 63.69 -40.47 -11.06
CA MET A 1 64.95 -40.14 -10.37
C MET A 1 64.72 -39.01 -9.37
N LYS A 2 65.23 -39.28 -8.15
CA LYS A 2 65.41 -38.41 -6.98
C LYS A 2 64.25 -38.13 -6.09
N LEU A 3 64.14 -38.92 -5.03
CA LEU A 3 63.57 -38.63 -3.71
C LEU A 3 64.29 -37.42 -3.10
N SER A 4 63.48 -36.61 -2.35
CA SER A 4 64.08 -35.87 -1.23
C SER A 4 63.09 -35.90 -0.07
N ALA A 5 63.55 -36.55 0.97
CA ALA A 5 62.92 -36.60 2.28
C ALA A 5 63.00 -35.23 2.95
N VAL A 6 61.94 -34.81 3.61
CA VAL A 6 61.94 -33.65 4.51
C VAL A 6 61.52 -34.13 5.89
N PHE A 7 62.39 -33.88 6.81
CA PHE A 7 62.39 -34.18 8.23
C PHE A 7 61.14 -33.75 8.99
N LEU A 8 60.57 -34.63 9.75
CA LEU A 8 59.73 -34.40 10.90
C LEU A 8 60.58 -33.85 12.06
N MET A 9 60.38 -32.58 12.40
CA MET A 9 60.82 -32.06 13.69
C MET A 9 59.61 -32.00 14.62
N VAL A 10 59.51 -32.91 15.53
CA VAL A 10 58.64 -32.91 16.68
C VAL A 10 59.25 -31.99 17.73
N PHE A 11 58.69 -30.77 17.90
CA PHE A 11 58.97 -29.98 19.08
C PHE A 11 57.83 -30.20 20.09
N SER A 12 58.14 -31.02 21.09
CA SER A 12 57.42 -31.11 22.34
C SER A 12 57.68 -29.79 23.13
N MET A 13 56.76 -28.89 23.23
CA MET A 13 56.80 -27.85 24.25
C MET A 13 55.56 -28.01 25.17
N MET A 14 55.87 -28.59 26.34
CA MET A 14 55.00 -28.39 27.51
C MET A 14 54.98 -26.92 27.89
N ALA A 15 53.87 -26.24 27.71
CA ALA A 15 53.62 -24.94 28.26
C ALA A 15 52.44 -25.02 29.25
N LEU A 16 52.74 -24.63 30.45
CA LEU A 16 51.91 -24.57 31.64
C LEU A 16 50.63 -23.82 31.37
N THR A 17 49.51 -24.43 31.71
CA THR A 17 48.16 -23.89 31.64
C THR A 17 47.95 -22.82 32.70
N SER A 18 48.05 -21.55 32.35
CA SER A 18 47.33 -20.49 33.02
C SER A 18 46.02 -20.27 32.27
N GLY A 19 44.91 -20.65 32.88
CA GLY A 19 43.59 -20.56 32.27
C GLY A 19 43.16 -19.10 32.05
N PHE A 20 43.37 -18.59 30.86
CA PHE A 20 42.68 -17.40 30.39
C PHE A 20 41.40 -17.84 29.66
N GLN A 21 40.30 -17.81 30.39
CA GLN A 21 38.99 -18.02 29.82
C GLN A 21 38.61 -16.77 29.00
N TYR A 22 38.82 -16.88 27.69
CA TYR A 22 38.31 -15.84 26.77
C TYR A 22 36.81 -15.93 26.75
N HIS A 23 36.12 -15.00 27.45
CA HIS A 23 34.72 -14.75 27.22
C HIS A 23 34.57 -14.24 25.78
N ILE A 24 34.22 -15.13 24.88
CA ILE A 24 33.77 -14.75 23.53
C ILE A 24 32.47 -14.00 23.73
N CYS A 25 32.55 -12.66 23.71
CA CYS A 25 31.40 -11.80 23.67
C CYS A 25 30.69 -12.12 22.36
N SER A 26 29.59 -12.90 22.43
CA SER A 26 28.77 -13.24 21.29
C SER A 26 28.16 -11.93 20.74
N TYR A 27 28.77 -11.41 19.68
CA TYR A 27 28.27 -10.28 18.94
C TYR A 27 26.97 -10.72 18.29
N ARG A 28 25.81 -10.45 18.93
CA ARG A 28 24.51 -10.57 18.27
C ARG A 28 24.46 -9.43 17.25
N PRO A 29 24.37 -9.70 15.94
CA PRO A 29 24.18 -8.64 14.98
C PRO A 29 22.91 -7.91 15.36
N PHE A 30 23.00 -6.59 15.57
CA PHE A 30 21.84 -5.75 15.77
C PHE A 30 21.00 -5.83 14.48
N TYR A 31 19.92 -6.60 14.54
CA TYR A 31 18.93 -6.66 13.47
C TYR A 31 18.14 -5.35 13.51
N PHE A 32 18.56 -4.39 12.70
CA PHE A 32 17.76 -3.19 12.45
C PHE A 32 16.56 -3.63 11.62
N PRO A 33 15.34 -3.56 12.15
CA PRO A 33 14.17 -3.86 11.36
C PRO A 33 14.15 -2.86 10.19
N HIS A 34 14.17 -3.38 8.97
CA HIS A 34 14.00 -2.55 7.78
C HIS A 34 12.67 -1.81 7.87
N VAL A 35 12.71 -0.53 8.22
CA VAL A 35 11.52 0.31 8.24
C VAL A 35 11.02 0.44 6.81
N LYS A 36 9.96 -0.28 6.49
CA LYS A 36 9.30 -0.15 5.20
C LYS A 36 8.72 1.25 5.08
N LEU A 37 9.16 1.99 4.07
CA LEU A 37 8.68 3.33 3.76
C LEU A 37 7.84 3.31 2.47
N CYS A 38 6.91 4.23 2.38
CA CYS A 38 6.22 4.46 1.11
C CYS A 38 7.18 5.10 0.10
N PRO A 39 7.05 4.79 -1.19
CA PRO A 39 7.82 5.45 -2.24
C PRO A 39 7.64 6.97 -2.21
N PRO A 40 8.58 7.76 -2.78
CA PRO A 40 8.44 9.20 -2.89
C PRO A 40 7.09 9.61 -3.50
N GLY A 41 6.45 10.64 -2.93
CA GLY A 41 5.14 11.12 -3.35
C GLY A 41 3.93 10.38 -2.75
N TRP A 42 4.13 9.18 -2.18
CA TRP A 42 3.09 8.41 -1.51
C TRP A 42 3.00 8.77 -0.02
N THR A 43 1.81 8.77 0.51
CA THR A 43 1.53 9.07 1.92
C THR A 43 1.22 7.78 2.68
N LYS A 44 1.93 7.53 3.79
CA LYS A 44 1.70 6.38 4.66
C LYS A 44 0.46 6.61 5.53
N ILE A 45 -0.50 5.72 5.44
CA ILE A 45 -1.69 5.69 6.30
C ILE A 45 -1.85 4.24 6.80
N ARG A 46 -1.62 4.00 8.09
CA ARG A 46 -1.77 2.68 8.76
C ARG A 46 -1.23 1.47 7.98
N GLY A 47 0.05 1.51 7.58
CA GLY A 47 0.72 0.38 6.92
C GLY A 47 0.35 0.19 5.44
N ARG A 48 -0.33 1.17 4.86
CA ARG A 48 -0.59 1.28 3.42
C ARG A 48 -0.01 2.59 2.89
N CYS A 49 0.29 2.62 1.61
CA CYS A 49 0.75 3.80 0.89
C CYS A 49 -0.35 4.29 -0.04
N PHE A 50 -0.67 5.57 0.03
CA PHE A 50 -1.71 6.21 -0.77
C PHE A 50 -1.13 7.32 -1.62
N LEU A 51 -1.60 7.44 -2.86
CA LEU A 51 -1.21 8.49 -3.80
C LEU A 51 -2.46 9.12 -4.42
N TYR A 52 -2.62 10.44 -4.25
CA TYR A 52 -3.60 11.21 -5.00
C TYR A 52 -3.04 11.60 -6.37
N VAL A 53 -3.79 11.35 -7.43
CA VAL A 53 -3.45 11.71 -8.80
C VAL A 53 -4.48 12.71 -9.32
N ALA A 54 -4.04 13.95 -9.53
CA ALA A 54 -4.91 15.06 -9.94
C ALA A 54 -5.38 14.97 -11.40
N ARG A 55 -4.64 14.25 -12.26
CA ARG A 55 -5.01 14.09 -13.67
C ARG A 55 -6.24 13.20 -13.80
N ALA A 56 -7.37 13.80 -14.13
CA ALA A 56 -8.64 13.09 -14.27
C ALA A 56 -8.60 12.01 -15.36
N ARG A 57 -9.17 10.84 -15.05
CA ARG A 57 -9.30 9.68 -15.93
C ARG A 57 -10.64 9.00 -15.73
N THR A 58 -11.06 8.17 -16.69
CA THR A 58 -12.12 7.19 -16.49
C THR A 58 -11.73 6.22 -15.38
N TRP A 59 -12.69 5.56 -14.74
CA TRP A 59 -12.38 4.64 -13.65
C TRP A 59 -11.41 3.52 -14.11
N ALA A 60 -11.67 2.92 -15.26
CA ALA A 60 -10.82 1.85 -15.80
C ALA A 60 -9.40 2.34 -16.14
N ASP A 61 -9.25 3.54 -16.73
CA ASP A 61 -7.92 4.11 -17.00
C ASP A 61 -7.19 4.53 -15.73
N ALA A 62 -7.92 4.93 -14.69
CA ALA A 62 -7.36 5.23 -13.38
C ALA A 62 -6.84 3.95 -12.71
N GLU A 63 -7.61 2.85 -12.73
CA GLU A 63 -7.17 1.54 -12.23
C GLU A 63 -5.94 1.04 -12.99
N LYS A 64 -5.95 1.05 -14.33
CA LYS A 64 -4.77 0.70 -15.14
C LYS A 64 -3.55 1.53 -14.76
N LYS A 65 -3.73 2.81 -14.46
CA LYS A 65 -2.61 3.67 -14.02
C LYS A 65 -2.12 3.28 -12.63
N CYS A 66 -3.00 2.97 -11.68
CA CYS A 66 -2.60 2.47 -10.37
C CYS A 66 -1.85 1.13 -10.49
N LEU A 67 -2.35 0.19 -11.30
CA LEU A 67 -1.70 -1.10 -11.58
C LEU A 67 -0.29 -0.93 -12.14
N SER A 68 -0.06 0.04 -13.03
CA SER A 68 1.29 0.34 -13.56
C SER A 68 2.29 0.81 -12.49
N MET A 69 1.82 1.16 -11.29
CA MET A 69 2.62 1.57 -10.14
C MET A 69 2.66 0.51 -9.03
N GLY A 70 2.22 -0.73 -9.33
CA GLY A 70 2.11 -1.82 -8.36
C GLY A 70 1.08 -1.52 -7.27
N ALA A 71 -0.05 -0.89 -7.64
CA ALA A 71 -1.12 -0.47 -6.76
C ALA A 71 -2.48 -0.72 -7.44
N ASN A 72 -3.57 -0.51 -6.70
CA ASN A 72 -4.93 -0.44 -7.24
C ASN A 72 -5.54 0.93 -6.91
N LEU A 73 -6.67 1.27 -7.50
CA LEU A 73 -7.54 2.30 -6.95
C LEU A 73 -7.83 1.99 -5.48
N ALA A 74 -7.86 3.02 -4.64
CA ALA A 74 -7.89 2.84 -3.19
C ALA A 74 -9.19 2.18 -2.72
N SER A 75 -9.08 1.07 -1.98
CA SER A 75 -10.13 0.61 -1.07
C SER A 75 -10.07 1.40 0.23
N VAL A 76 -11.21 1.53 0.92
CA VAL A 76 -11.33 2.20 2.22
C VAL A 76 -11.94 1.23 3.22
N ARG A 77 -11.24 0.97 4.33
CA ARG A 77 -11.57 -0.12 5.27
C ARG A 77 -12.36 0.34 6.49
N ASN A 78 -12.34 1.63 6.79
CA ASN A 78 -13.02 2.22 7.95
C ASN A 78 -13.07 3.75 7.85
N ALA A 79 -13.84 4.38 8.75
CA ALA A 79 -14.01 5.83 8.80
C ALA A 79 -12.69 6.60 9.03
N TYR A 80 -11.74 6.01 9.77
CA TYR A 80 -10.44 6.63 10.00
C TYR A 80 -9.66 6.75 8.68
N GLU A 81 -9.56 5.64 7.93
CA GLU A 81 -8.87 5.62 6.63
C GLU A 81 -9.54 6.59 5.65
N TYR A 82 -10.88 6.63 5.64
CA TYR A 82 -11.66 7.60 4.85
C TYR A 82 -11.26 9.05 5.12
N ARG A 83 -11.22 9.44 6.40
CA ARG A 83 -10.84 10.81 6.80
C ARG A 83 -9.42 11.17 6.38
N TRP A 84 -8.48 10.23 6.46
CA TRP A 84 -7.11 10.46 6.02
C TRP A 84 -6.99 10.58 4.49
N VAL A 85 -7.75 9.79 3.74
CA VAL A 85 -7.82 9.92 2.27
C VAL A 85 -8.42 11.28 1.89
N GLN A 86 -9.47 11.72 2.57
CA GLN A 86 -10.01 13.08 2.39
C GLN A 86 -8.97 14.16 2.68
N ALA A 87 -8.23 14.03 3.77
CA ALA A 87 -7.17 14.98 4.14
C ALA A 87 -6.05 15.00 3.08
N LEU A 88 -5.66 13.82 2.57
CA LEU A 88 -4.69 13.71 1.48
C LEU A 88 -5.15 14.46 0.22
N ILE A 89 -6.41 14.24 -0.21
CA ILE A 89 -6.99 14.92 -1.37
C ILE A 89 -6.95 16.44 -1.15
N ARG A 90 -7.42 16.91 0.00
CA ARG A 90 -7.44 18.34 0.35
C ARG A 90 -6.04 18.95 0.30
N ALA A 91 -5.05 18.28 0.89
CA ALA A 91 -3.67 18.76 0.94
C ALA A 91 -3.03 18.86 -0.46
N ARG A 92 -3.41 17.97 -1.39
CA ARG A 92 -2.81 17.90 -2.72
C ARG A 92 -3.56 18.71 -3.78
N SER A 93 -4.88 18.85 -3.66
CA SER A 93 -5.74 19.56 -4.63
C SER A 93 -6.15 20.95 -4.17
N ARG A 94 -5.91 21.30 -2.90
CA ARG A 94 -6.46 22.47 -2.21
C ARG A 94 -8.00 22.52 -2.21
N ARG A 95 -8.65 21.43 -2.60
CA ARG A 95 -10.10 21.25 -2.67
C ARG A 95 -10.46 19.84 -2.18
N SER A 96 -11.73 19.62 -1.86
CA SER A 96 -12.27 18.29 -1.57
C SER A 96 -13.25 17.90 -2.67
N GLY A 97 -12.73 17.81 -3.90
CA GLY A 97 -13.52 17.46 -5.09
C GLY A 97 -13.78 15.96 -5.18
N GLU A 98 -14.75 15.62 -5.99
CA GLU A 98 -15.10 14.25 -6.33
C GLU A 98 -13.88 13.51 -6.87
N THR A 99 -13.73 12.27 -6.45
CA THR A 99 -12.49 11.51 -6.65
C THR A 99 -12.82 10.02 -6.72
N TRP A 100 -12.28 9.31 -7.70
CA TRP A 100 -12.45 7.86 -7.81
C TRP A 100 -11.80 7.10 -6.64
N LEU A 101 -12.56 6.14 -6.12
CA LEU A 101 -12.08 5.01 -5.33
C LEU A 101 -12.21 3.72 -6.13
N GLY A 102 -11.67 2.61 -5.61
CA GLY A 102 -11.62 1.32 -6.30
C GLY A 102 -12.90 0.49 -6.21
N GLY A 103 -14.01 1.07 -5.77
CA GLY A 103 -15.30 0.36 -5.69
C GLY A 103 -16.01 0.28 -7.03
N SER A 104 -16.58 -0.88 -7.35
CA SER A 104 -17.43 -1.07 -8.53
C SER A 104 -18.40 -2.24 -8.31
N ASP A 105 -19.58 -2.16 -8.89
CA ASP A 105 -20.56 -3.24 -9.00
C ASP A 105 -20.93 -3.56 -10.46
N ALA A 106 -20.08 -3.17 -11.40
CA ALA A 106 -20.30 -3.43 -12.83
C ALA A 106 -20.41 -4.92 -13.19
N GLN A 107 -19.92 -5.83 -12.34
CA GLN A 107 -20.02 -7.27 -12.52
C GLN A 107 -21.39 -7.81 -12.12
N GLN A 108 -22.01 -7.23 -11.09
CA GLN A 108 -23.32 -7.56 -10.60
C GLN A 108 -23.86 -6.36 -9.82
N GLU A 109 -24.97 -5.80 -10.29
CA GLU A 109 -25.70 -4.70 -9.66
C GLU A 109 -25.90 -4.92 -8.15
N ARG A 110 -25.60 -3.90 -7.35
CA ARG A 110 -25.65 -3.89 -5.87
C ARG A 110 -24.64 -4.80 -5.18
N THR A 111 -23.73 -5.45 -5.92
CA THR A 111 -22.65 -6.25 -5.36
C THR A 111 -21.34 -5.50 -5.48
N TRP A 112 -21.10 -4.59 -4.55
CA TRP A 112 -19.93 -3.73 -4.57
C TRP A 112 -18.64 -4.47 -4.20
N LEU A 113 -17.66 -4.41 -5.08
CA LEU A 113 -16.34 -5.03 -4.94
C LEU A 113 -15.25 -3.96 -4.99
N TRP A 114 -14.17 -4.18 -4.22
CA TRP A 114 -12.97 -3.39 -4.37
C TRP A 114 -12.05 -3.99 -5.46
N SER A 115 -11.44 -3.15 -6.31
CA SER A 115 -10.51 -3.58 -7.36
C SER A 115 -9.25 -4.28 -6.81
N ASP A 116 -8.88 -4.03 -5.54
CA ASP A 116 -7.76 -4.71 -4.87
C ASP A 116 -8.11 -6.10 -4.32
N GLY A 117 -9.33 -6.60 -4.56
CA GLY A 117 -9.82 -7.90 -4.09
C GLY A 117 -10.15 -7.97 -2.59
N THR A 118 -10.04 -6.86 -1.84
CA THR A 118 -10.44 -6.86 -0.43
C THR A 118 -11.96 -6.76 -0.28
N PRO A 119 -12.58 -7.40 0.75
CA PRO A 119 -14.02 -7.31 0.94
C PRO A 119 -14.46 -5.90 1.36
N MET A 120 -15.58 -5.41 0.81
CA MET A 120 -16.18 -4.14 1.19
C MET A 120 -17.00 -4.31 2.48
N ARG A 121 -16.37 -4.02 3.64
CA ARG A 121 -16.99 -4.10 4.97
C ARG A 121 -17.39 -2.76 5.55
N TYR A 122 -16.86 -1.68 5.01
CA TYR A 122 -17.16 -0.31 5.40
C TYR A 122 -17.76 0.41 4.21
N THR A 123 -18.82 1.15 4.43
CA THR A 123 -19.47 2.00 3.44
C THR A 123 -19.70 3.39 4.02
N ASN A 124 -19.77 4.38 3.15
CA ASN A 124 -20.07 5.77 3.52
C ASN A 124 -20.95 6.44 2.43
N TRP A 125 -21.94 5.69 1.95
CA TRP A 125 -22.86 6.19 0.95
C TRP A 125 -23.61 7.44 1.42
N CYS A 126 -23.84 8.38 0.51
CA CYS A 126 -24.71 9.51 0.77
C CYS A 126 -26.17 9.03 0.92
N PRO A 127 -27.04 9.78 1.59
CA PRO A 127 -28.46 9.45 1.65
C PRO A 127 -29.05 9.33 0.25
N GLY A 128 -29.65 8.16 -0.01
CA GLY A 128 -30.23 7.83 -1.31
C GLY A 128 -29.28 7.08 -2.26
N GLU A 129 -27.97 6.99 -1.93
CA GLU A 129 -26.98 6.28 -2.73
C GLU A 129 -26.67 4.86 -2.15
N PRO A 130 -26.20 3.95 -2.99
CA PRO A 130 -26.09 4.00 -4.46
C PRO A 130 -27.47 3.93 -5.13
N ASN A 131 -27.74 4.79 -6.09
CA ASN A 131 -29.06 4.92 -6.73
C ASN A 131 -29.10 4.39 -8.18
N ASN A 132 -27.95 4.04 -8.78
CA ASN A 132 -27.80 3.57 -10.14
C ASN A 132 -28.59 4.40 -11.16
N ALA A 133 -28.47 5.72 -11.09
CA ALA A 133 -29.22 6.61 -11.97
C ALA A 133 -28.98 6.29 -13.44
N GLY A 134 -30.06 6.11 -14.20
CA GLY A 134 -30.00 5.69 -15.59
C GLY A 134 -29.52 4.24 -15.80
N ASN A 135 -29.54 3.41 -14.76
CA ASN A 135 -29.15 1.97 -14.79
C ASN A 135 -27.72 1.73 -15.33
N SER A 136 -26.79 2.62 -15.02
CA SER A 136 -25.42 2.55 -15.55
C SER A 136 -24.35 3.22 -14.67
N GLN A 137 -24.68 3.56 -13.43
CA GLN A 137 -23.71 4.07 -12.45
C GLN A 137 -23.11 2.92 -11.65
N ASN A 138 -21.93 2.47 -12.02
CA ASN A 138 -21.31 1.27 -11.48
C ASN A 138 -19.92 1.52 -10.88
N CYS A 139 -19.51 2.79 -10.69
CA CYS A 139 -18.19 3.14 -10.20
C CYS A 139 -18.29 4.11 -9.02
N LEU A 140 -17.55 3.83 -7.96
CA LEU A 140 -17.62 4.56 -6.71
C LEU A 140 -16.76 5.81 -6.73
N GLN A 141 -17.39 6.95 -6.49
CA GLN A 141 -16.71 8.20 -6.17
C GLN A 141 -16.86 8.58 -4.69
N MET A 142 -15.88 9.28 -4.18
CA MET A 142 -15.92 9.90 -2.85
C MET A 142 -16.02 11.41 -2.95
N ASN A 143 -16.32 12.05 -1.83
CA ASN A 143 -16.47 13.50 -1.71
C ASN A 143 -17.67 14.09 -2.47
N TYR A 144 -18.65 13.28 -2.78
CA TYR A 144 -19.91 13.75 -3.35
C TYR A 144 -20.67 14.66 -2.39
N SER A 145 -21.38 15.63 -2.92
CA SER A 145 -22.23 16.60 -2.21
C SER A 145 -21.53 17.42 -1.11
N GLY A 146 -22.27 18.23 -0.39
CA GLY A 146 -21.78 18.97 0.79
C GLY A 146 -21.38 18.08 1.96
N ARG A 147 -21.94 16.87 2.04
CA ARG A 147 -21.63 15.87 3.10
C ARG A 147 -20.33 15.13 2.86
N LYS A 148 -19.76 15.20 1.66
CA LYS A 148 -18.50 14.53 1.31
C LYS A 148 -18.53 13.01 1.53
N CYS A 149 -19.65 12.37 1.25
CA CYS A 149 -19.87 10.92 1.30
C CYS A 149 -19.67 10.27 -0.08
N TRP A 150 -20.03 9.00 -0.23
CA TRP A 150 -19.88 8.24 -1.46
C TRP A 150 -21.13 8.32 -2.33
N ASP A 151 -20.91 8.18 -3.61
CA ASP A 151 -21.92 8.13 -4.66
C ASP A 151 -21.46 7.15 -5.74
N ASP A 152 -22.39 6.57 -6.45
CA ASP A 152 -22.13 5.81 -7.67
C ASP A 152 -22.22 6.74 -8.88
N LEU A 153 -21.34 6.51 -9.86
CA LEU A 153 -21.22 7.35 -11.05
C LEU A 153 -20.92 6.51 -12.28
N TRP A 154 -21.22 7.06 -13.46
CA TRP A 154 -20.84 6.44 -14.73
C TRP A 154 -19.32 6.28 -14.82
N CYS A 155 -18.85 5.07 -15.03
CA CYS A 155 -17.41 4.72 -15.04
C CYS A 155 -16.59 5.44 -16.12
N ASN A 156 -17.23 5.98 -17.16
CA ASN A 156 -16.60 6.76 -18.23
C ASN A 156 -16.39 8.24 -17.89
N HIS A 157 -16.92 8.73 -16.78
CA HIS A 157 -16.61 10.06 -16.30
C HIS A 157 -15.11 10.15 -15.94
N LYS A 158 -14.56 11.34 -16.08
CA LYS A 158 -13.15 11.58 -15.79
C LYS A 158 -13.02 12.32 -14.46
N LEU A 159 -12.49 11.66 -13.45
CA LEU A 159 -12.22 12.24 -12.14
C LEU A 159 -10.74 12.06 -11.76
N PRO A 160 -10.19 12.92 -10.89
CA PRO A 160 -9.01 12.61 -10.10
C PRO A 160 -9.24 11.31 -9.34
N TYR A 161 -8.18 10.67 -8.87
CA TYR A 161 -8.29 9.37 -8.23
C TYR A 161 -7.23 9.15 -7.16
N VAL A 162 -7.45 8.16 -6.31
CA VAL A 162 -6.48 7.75 -5.29
C VAL A 162 -6.08 6.31 -5.55
N CYS A 163 -4.77 6.07 -5.65
CA CYS A 163 -4.19 4.74 -5.66
C CYS A 163 -3.76 4.32 -4.26
N ALA A 164 -3.80 3.02 -3.96
CA ALA A 164 -3.30 2.46 -2.72
C ALA A 164 -2.59 1.14 -2.93
N LYS A 165 -1.56 0.87 -2.10
CA LYS A 165 -0.84 -0.41 -2.02
C LYS A 165 -0.40 -0.73 -0.60
N LYS A 166 -0.07 -1.99 -0.34
CA LYS A 166 0.56 -2.39 0.92
C LYS A 166 1.95 -1.76 1.05
N LEU A 167 2.34 -1.51 2.29
CA LEU A 167 3.68 -1.03 2.63
C LEU A 167 4.70 -2.18 2.59
#